data_cd840fe4b93323738d1f8399d3e1c066
#
_entry.id   cd840fe4b93323738d1f8399d3e1c066
#
_cell.length_a   1.000
_cell.length_b   1.000
_cell.length_c   1.000
_cell.angle_alpha   90.00
_cell.angle_beta   90.00
_cell.angle_gamma   90.00
#
_symmetry.space_group_name_H-M   'P 1'
#
loop_
_entity.id
_entity.type
_entity.pdbx_description
1 polymer ?
#
loop_
_entity_poly.entity_id
_entity_poly.type
_entity_poly.pdbx_seq_one_letter_code
_entity_poly.pdbx_strand_id
1 'polypeptide(L)'
;KYLIYNSITNTIVPFDIEHKKLIDWYFYNLPEFYDTSPKLFEKFIKWGFLIESDFNEIDFLKLRNNQEVYYNRYLRITINPTLNCNMNCWYCTVKASSVSRADQGMKEEIVDRILKYFDNKIAYGQIDGIFLDWFGGEPLLHFDKIINKIGSFVSKKTIANKIDFFHNITTNGYLINREIIRKMDEINLRNFQITLDGNEKRHNKIRKHGEQPSFKTIINNIIDICNLINNPSIILRINYDKKTLKDISDIIDYF
;
A
#
# COMPACT_ATOMS: atom_id res chain seq x y z
N LYS A 1 -28.68 2.97 -4.16
CA LYS A 1 -27.97 2.57 -2.93
C LYS A 1 -27.26 3.80 -2.37
N TYR A 2 -27.31 3.99 -1.06
CA TYR A 2 -26.59 5.03 -0.33
C TYR A 2 -25.52 4.38 0.52
N LEU A 3 -24.46 5.13 0.83
CA LEU A 3 -23.39 4.70 1.70
C LEU A 3 -23.28 5.66 2.88
N ILE A 4 -23.16 5.13 4.09
CA ILE A 4 -22.76 5.89 5.25
C ILE A 4 -21.32 5.49 5.58
N TYR A 5 -20.48 6.49 5.81
CA TYR A 5 -19.06 6.29 6.09
C TYR A 5 -18.68 6.97 7.41
N ASN A 6 -18.01 6.21 8.27
CA ASN A 6 -17.39 6.75 9.47
C ASN A 6 -15.87 6.79 9.30
N SER A 7 -15.29 7.98 9.25
CA SER A 7 -13.86 8.19 9.03
C SER A 7 -12.98 7.78 10.22
N ILE A 8 -13.53 7.70 11.42
CA ILE A 8 -12.78 7.30 12.63
C ILE A 8 -12.60 5.79 12.66
N THR A 9 -13.68 5.04 12.41
CA THR A 9 -13.66 3.56 12.43
C THR A 9 -13.38 2.95 11.07
N ASN A 10 -13.31 3.76 10.00
CA ASN A 10 -13.20 3.36 8.61
C ASN A 10 -14.31 2.39 8.16
N THR A 11 -15.50 2.52 8.75
CA THR A 11 -16.64 1.66 8.48
C THR A 11 -17.49 2.23 7.36
N ILE A 12 -17.82 1.41 6.36
CA ILE A 12 -18.72 1.76 5.26
C ILE A 12 -19.92 0.82 5.30
N VAL A 13 -21.14 1.37 5.34
CA VAL A 13 -22.37 0.60 5.35
C VAL A 13 -23.28 1.02 4.20
N PRO A 14 -23.69 0.09 3.33
CA PRO A 14 -24.63 0.37 2.25
C PRO A 14 -26.07 0.30 2.72
N PHE A 15 -26.90 1.25 2.26
CA PHE A 15 -28.35 1.31 2.52
C PHE A 15 -29.13 1.54 1.22
N ASP A 16 -30.40 1.15 1.22
CA ASP A 16 -31.36 1.56 0.20
C ASP A 16 -32.02 2.92 0.56
N ILE A 17 -32.93 3.38 -0.30
CA ILE A 17 -33.58 4.71 -0.11
C ILE A 17 -34.51 4.73 1.09
N GLU A 18 -35.17 3.60 1.42
CA GLU A 18 -36.13 3.53 2.53
C GLU A 18 -35.38 3.57 3.85
N HIS A 19 -34.33 2.78 3.99
CA HIS A 19 -33.48 2.83 5.16
C HIS A 19 -32.77 4.19 5.32
N LYS A 20 -32.38 4.85 4.21
CA LYS A 20 -31.82 6.20 4.28
C LYS A 20 -32.78 7.19 4.96
N LYS A 21 -34.04 7.25 4.52
CA LYS A 21 -35.03 8.15 5.11
C LYS A 21 -35.27 7.86 6.58
N LEU A 22 -35.31 6.59 6.95
CA LEU A 22 -35.47 6.15 8.33
C LEU A 22 -34.26 6.56 9.20
N ILE A 23 -33.04 6.38 8.68
CA ILE A 23 -31.80 6.78 9.36
C ILE A 23 -31.73 8.30 9.52
N ASP A 24 -32.03 9.06 8.46
CA ASP A 24 -32.05 10.52 8.54
C ASP A 24 -33.03 11.01 9.64
N TRP A 25 -34.19 10.34 9.78
CA TRP A 25 -35.15 10.66 10.82
C TRP A 25 -34.62 10.27 12.21
N TYR A 26 -34.01 9.11 12.38
CA TYR A 26 -33.46 8.63 13.66
C TYR A 26 -32.32 9.50 14.19
N PHE A 27 -31.50 10.11 13.34
CA PHE A 27 -30.45 11.03 13.81
C PHE A 27 -31.00 12.24 14.55
N TYR A 28 -32.25 12.62 14.30
CA TYR A 28 -32.93 13.71 15.02
C TYR A 28 -33.84 13.21 16.15
N ASN A 29 -34.09 11.91 16.25
CA ASN A 29 -35.02 11.29 17.18
C ASN A 29 -34.41 10.01 17.81
N LEU A 30 -33.29 10.17 18.52
CA LEU A 30 -32.53 9.06 19.10
C LEU A 30 -33.31 8.17 20.09
N PRO A 31 -34.18 8.69 21.00
CA PRO A 31 -34.97 7.82 21.86
C PRO A 31 -35.87 6.88 21.07
N GLU A 32 -36.58 7.40 20.08
CA GLU A 32 -37.44 6.58 19.22
C GLU A 32 -36.64 5.57 18.38
N PHE A 33 -35.39 5.89 18.05
CA PHE A 33 -34.52 4.94 17.34
C PHE A 33 -34.26 3.69 18.20
N TYR A 34 -33.91 3.87 19.48
CA TYR A 34 -33.71 2.76 20.40
C TYR A 34 -34.99 1.93 20.57
N ASP A 35 -36.13 2.57 20.80
CA ASP A 35 -37.40 1.89 21.08
C ASP A 35 -37.95 1.13 19.85
N THR A 36 -37.82 1.71 18.66
CA THR A 36 -38.40 1.13 17.45
C THR A 36 -37.49 0.15 16.73
N SER A 37 -36.18 0.30 16.83
CA SER A 37 -35.21 -0.51 16.11
C SER A 37 -33.95 -0.82 16.95
N PRO A 38 -34.09 -1.50 18.11
CA PRO A 38 -32.98 -1.71 19.04
C PRO A 38 -31.79 -2.45 18.41
N LYS A 39 -32.04 -3.45 17.58
CA LYS A 39 -30.99 -4.19 16.86
C LYS A 39 -30.20 -3.33 15.88
N LEU A 40 -30.83 -2.39 15.22
CA LEU A 40 -30.17 -1.46 14.33
C LEU A 40 -29.39 -0.41 15.12
N PHE A 41 -29.96 0.08 16.21
CA PHE A 41 -29.31 1.00 17.14
C PHE A 41 -27.99 0.42 17.69
N GLU A 42 -28.00 -0.84 18.18
CA GLU A 42 -26.80 -1.54 18.63
C GLU A 42 -25.73 -1.67 17.52
N LYS A 43 -26.16 -1.95 16.29
CA LYS A 43 -25.24 -1.98 15.14
C LYS A 43 -24.61 -0.61 14.89
N PHE A 44 -25.37 0.48 15.03
CA PHE A 44 -24.85 1.84 14.85
C PHE A 44 -23.81 2.20 15.92
N ILE A 45 -24.01 1.76 17.17
CA ILE A 45 -22.98 1.86 18.21
C ILE A 45 -21.74 1.05 17.81
N LYS A 46 -21.92 -0.21 17.44
CA LYS A 46 -20.81 -1.11 17.04
C LYS A 46 -20.02 -0.59 15.85
N TRP A 47 -20.69 0.09 14.91
CA TRP A 47 -20.06 0.71 13.74
C TRP A 47 -19.46 2.09 14.04
N GLY A 48 -19.68 2.62 15.24
CA GLY A 48 -19.21 3.93 15.67
C GLY A 48 -20.00 5.12 15.12
N PHE A 49 -21.18 4.90 14.54
CA PHE A 49 -22.06 5.99 14.09
C PHE A 49 -22.83 6.64 15.23
N LEU A 50 -22.99 5.95 16.34
CA LEU A 50 -23.51 6.47 17.61
C LEU A 50 -22.47 6.28 18.70
N ILE A 51 -22.24 7.31 19.48
CA ILE A 51 -21.30 7.34 20.60
C ILE A 51 -22.01 7.98 21.81
N GLU A 52 -21.47 7.78 23.00
CA GLU A 52 -21.94 8.43 24.20
C GLU A 52 -21.79 9.95 24.11
N SER A 53 -22.72 10.70 24.69
CA SER A 53 -22.76 12.17 24.55
C SER A 53 -21.60 12.90 25.25
N ASP A 54 -20.93 12.23 26.19
CA ASP A 54 -19.75 12.72 26.91
C ASP A 54 -18.43 12.25 26.28
N PHE A 55 -18.49 11.43 25.20
CA PHE A 55 -17.29 10.98 24.48
C PHE A 55 -16.69 12.13 23.69
N ASN A 56 -15.46 12.51 24.04
CA ASN A 56 -14.71 13.54 23.32
C ASN A 56 -13.93 12.95 22.15
N GLU A 57 -14.50 12.99 20.94
CA GLU A 57 -13.88 12.47 19.73
C GLU A 57 -12.53 13.15 19.41
N ILE A 58 -12.42 14.45 19.69
CA ILE A 58 -11.17 15.21 19.42
C ILE A 58 -10.05 14.72 20.32
N ASP A 59 -10.30 14.52 21.60
CA ASP A 59 -9.28 14.02 22.53
C ASP A 59 -8.95 12.57 22.26
N PHE A 60 -9.91 11.75 21.86
CA PHE A 60 -9.65 10.40 21.36
C PHE A 60 -8.73 10.39 20.13
N LEU A 61 -9.00 11.26 19.15
CA LEU A 61 -8.16 11.39 17.95
C LEU A 61 -6.76 11.90 18.30
N LYS A 62 -6.64 12.87 19.21
CA LYS A 62 -5.33 13.34 19.70
C LYS A 62 -4.56 12.23 20.42
N LEU A 63 -5.23 11.47 21.29
CA LEU A 63 -4.61 10.36 22.00
C LEU A 63 -4.09 9.30 21.01
N ARG A 64 -4.92 8.89 20.04
CA ARG A 64 -4.55 7.95 18.99
C ARG A 64 -3.35 8.45 18.17
N ASN A 65 -3.41 9.71 17.74
CA ASN A 65 -2.30 10.32 17.00
C ASN A 65 -1.01 10.37 17.84
N ASN A 66 -1.11 10.73 19.13
CA ASN A 66 0.04 10.74 20.02
C ASN A 66 0.63 9.35 20.23
N GLN A 67 -0.21 8.31 20.34
CA GLN A 67 0.25 6.93 20.41
C GLN A 67 0.99 6.52 19.14
N GLU A 68 0.45 6.87 17.96
CA GLU A 68 1.11 6.58 16.69
C GLU A 68 2.45 7.33 16.51
N VAL A 69 2.52 8.58 16.94
CA VAL A 69 3.71 9.44 16.74
C VAL A 69 4.80 9.19 17.78
N TYR A 70 4.44 9.06 19.07
CA TYR A 70 5.40 9.07 20.17
C TYR A 70 5.67 7.70 20.78
N TYR A 71 4.72 6.74 20.66
CA TYR A 71 4.86 5.40 21.22
C TYR A 71 4.99 4.31 20.16
N ASN A 72 5.08 4.72 18.88
CA ASN A 72 5.24 3.75 17.80
C ASN A 72 6.67 3.19 17.81
N ARG A 73 6.79 1.94 18.20
CA ARG A 73 8.05 1.20 18.19
C ARG A 73 8.31 0.53 16.83
N TYR A 74 7.50 0.87 15.81
CA TYR A 74 7.69 0.40 14.44
C TYR A 74 8.42 1.46 13.61
N LEU A 75 9.60 1.10 13.13
CA LEU A 75 10.41 1.95 12.25
C LEU A 75 9.89 1.82 10.81
N ARG A 76 9.37 2.90 10.24
CA ARG A 76 8.96 2.93 8.82
C ARG A 76 9.98 3.72 7.99
N ILE A 77 10.51 3.06 6.95
CA ILE A 77 11.51 3.65 6.05
C ILE A 77 11.12 3.37 4.61
N THR A 78 11.04 4.44 3.81
CA THR A 78 10.90 4.35 2.35
C THR A 78 12.24 4.67 1.71
N ILE A 79 12.72 3.76 0.84
CA ILE A 79 13.98 3.92 0.11
C ILE A 79 13.69 3.97 -1.38
N ASN A 80 14.24 5.00 -2.05
CA ASN A 80 14.21 5.14 -3.49
C ASN A 80 15.57 4.74 -4.07
N PRO A 81 15.74 3.52 -4.60
CA PRO A 81 17.01 3.08 -5.18
C PRO A 81 17.44 3.93 -6.37
N THR A 82 16.46 4.44 -7.13
CA THR A 82 16.65 5.31 -8.28
C THR A 82 15.38 6.09 -8.59
N LEU A 83 15.53 7.24 -9.24
CA LEU A 83 14.42 7.98 -9.86
C LEU A 83 14.22 7.62 -11.34
N ASN A 84 15.12 6.82 -11.93
CA ASN A 84 14.95 6.30 -13.28
C ASN A 84 13.86 5.23 -13.34
N CYS A 85 13.20 5.14 -14.49
CA CYS A 85 12.16 4.15 -14.75
C CYS A 85 12.30 3.62 -16.19
N ASN A 86 12.05 2.33 -16.35
CA ASN A 86 11.97 1.67 -17.66
C ASN A 86 10.66 1.98 -18.41
N MET A 87 9.72 2.71 -17.79
CA MET A 87 8.48 3.16 -18.42
C MET A 87 8.39 4.68 -18.55
N ASN A 88 7.53 5.14 -19.47
CA ASN A 88 7.37 6.56 -19.76
C ASN A 88 5.91 7.04 -19.60
N CYS A 89 5.29 6.74 -18.45
CA CYS A 89 3.92 7.16 -18.16
C CYS A 89 3.78 8.68 -18.15
N TRP A 90 2.81 9.21 -18.87
CA TRP A 90 2.63 10.66 -19.04
C TRP A 90 2.25 11.40 -17.75
N TYR A 91 1.58 10.72 -16.82
CA TYR A 91 1.12 11.30 -15.54
C TYR A 91 2.13 11.12 -14.38
N CYS A 92 3.32 10.58 -14.66
CA CYS A 92 4.26 10.20 -13.60
C CYS A 92 4.80 11.42 -12.84
N THR A 93 4.54 11.49 -11.55
CA THR A 93 4.99 12.58 -10.67
C THR A 93 6.51 12.58 -10.48
N VAL A 94 7.15 11.40 -10.46
CA VAL A 94 8.62 11.28 -10.39
C VAL A 94 9.28 11.83 -11.65
N LYS A 95 8.64 11.67 -12.82
CA LYS A 95 9.11 12.22 -14.09
C LYS A 95 8.97 13.74 -14.15
N ALA A 96 7.93 14.28 -13.53
CA ALA A 96 7.66 15.73 -13.51
C ALA A 96 8.62 16.49 -12.59
N SER A 97 9.30 15.80 -11.65
CA SER A 97 10.36 16.40 -10.85
C SER A 97 11.54 16.74 -11.76
N SER A 98 12.08 17.96 -11.63
CA SER A 98 13.21 18.48 -12.42
C SER A 98 14.56 17.78 -12.14
N VAL A 99 14.55 16.70 -11.40
CA VAL A 99 15.75 15.91 -11.10
C VAL A 99 16.22 15.22 -12.38
N SER A 100 17.47 15.49 -12.74
CA SER A 100 18.15 14.94 -13.90
C SER A 100 18.04 13.40 -13.93
N ARG A 101 17.61 12.85 -15.07
CA ARG A 101 17.57 11.40 -15.31
C ARG A 101 18.96 10.74 -15.47
N ALA A 102 20.03 11.50 -15.31
CA ALA A 102 21.39 10.99 -15.26
C ALA A 102 21.68 10.20 -13.97
N ASP A 103 20.64 9.98 -13.14
CA ASP A 103 20.75 9.20 -11.91
C ASP A 103 21.12 7.74 -12.23
N GLN A 104 22.33 7.37 -11.86
CA GLN A 104 22.85 6.01 -11.98
C GLN A 104 22.40 5.08 -10.84
N GLY A 105 21.40 5.53 -10.06
CA GLY A 105 20.95 4.87 -8.86
C GLY A 105 21.75 5.29 -7.60
N MET A 106 21.34 4.75 -6.48
CA MET A 106 21.96 5.02 -5.20
C MET A 106 23.43 4.55 -5.18
N LYS A 107 24.32 5.43 -4.76
CA LYS A 107 25.76 5.12 -4.63
C LYS A 107 25.99 4.10 -3.53
N GLU A 108 27.02 3.28 -3.67
CA GLU A 108 27.37 2.24 -2.70
C GLU A 108 27.62 2.79 -1.29
N GLU A 109 28.28 3.95 -1.19
CA GLU A 109 28.50 4.65 0.06
C GLU A 109 27.18 4.95 0.82
N ILE A 110 26.11 5.29 0.10
CA ILE A 110 24.79 5.53 0.71
C ILE A 110 24.17 4.21 1.17
N VAL A 111 24.31 3.14 0.39
CA VAL A 111 23.87 1.80 0.79
C VAL A 111 24.55 1.38 2.10
N ASP A 112 25.86 1.57 2.23
CA ASP A 112 26.61 1.20 3.43
C ASP A 112 26.20 2.05 4.66
N ARG A 113 25.88 3.33 4.46
CA ARG A 113 25.31 4.19 5.52
C ARG A 113 23.92 3.70 5.96
N ILE A 114 23.07 3.24 5.02
CA ILE A 114 21.77 2.67 5.32
C ILE A 114 21.92 1.36 6.12
N LEU A 115 22.84 0.49 5.73
CA LEU A 115 23.10 -0.74 6.47
C LEU A 115 23.54 -0.44 7.91
N LYS A 116 24.46 0.50 8.10
CA LYS A 116 24.89 0.95 9.43
C LYS A 116 23.74 1.58 10.23
N TYR A 117 22.86 2.33 9.59
CA TYR A 117 21.69 2.89 10.24
C TYR A 117 20.75 1.79 10.77
N PHE A 118 20.43 0.78 9.96
CA PHE A 118 19.62 -0.35 10.39
C PHE A 118 20.29 -1.14 11.51
N ASP A 119 21.58 -1.41 11.39
CA ASP A 119 22.35 -2.11 12.43
C ASP A 119 22.23 -1.41 13.79
N ASN A 120 22.46 -0.10 13.81
CA ASN A 120 22.33 0.71 15.01
C ASN A 120 20.90 0.73 15.57
N LYS A 121 19.87 0.87 14.70
CA LYS A 121 18.48 0.91 15.13
C LYS A 121 18.00 -0.42 15.69
N ILE A 122 18.44 -1.53 15.12
CA ILE A 122 18.13 -2.88 15.61
C ILE A 122 18.84 -3.15 16.94
N ALA A 123 20.12 -2.76 17.05
CA ALA A 123 20.91 -3.02 18.25
C ALA A 123 20.47 -2.15 19.46
N TYR A 124 20.13 -0.89 19.23
CA TYR A 124 19.93 0.09 20.32
C TYR A 124 18.56 0.77 20.32
N GLY A 125 17.72 0.57 19.29
CA GLY A 125 16.53 1.36 19.04
C GLY A 125 15.28 0.95 19.80
N GLN A 126 15.28 -0.18 20.53
CA GLN A 126 14.08 -0.71 21.19
C GLN A 126 12.85 -0.74 20.26
N ILE A 127 13.03 -1.24 19.04
CA ILE A 127 11.99 -1.34 18.02
C ILE A 127 11.34 -2.73 18.04
N ASP A 128 10.04 -2.79 17.82
CA ASP A 128 9.28 -4.03 17.71
C ASP A 128 9.16 -4.51 16.26
N GLY A 129 9.23 -3.57 15.30
CA GLY A 129 9.12 -3.91 13.89
C GLY A 129 9.74 -2.88 12.94
N ILE A 130 9.94 -3.32 11.70
CA ILE A 130 10.43 -2.50 10.59
C ILE A 130 9.50 -2.65 9.39
N PHE A 131 9.00 -1.52 8.88
CA PHE A 131 8.40 -1.41 7.56
C PHE A 131 9.46 -0.85 6.60
N LEU A 132 9.88 -1.66 5.66
CA LEU A 132 10.81 -1.26 4.60
C LEU A 132 10.06 -1.22 3.27
N ASP A 133 9.89 0.00 2.75
CA ASP A 133 9.14 0.28 1.54
C ASP A 133 10.09 0.70 0.40
N TRP A 134 10.06 -0.02 -0.73
CA TRP A 134 10.78 0.36 -1.93
C TRP A 134 9.89 1.16 -2.86
N PHE A 135 10.39 2.33 -3.29
CA PHE A 135 9.66 3.25 -4.15
C PHE A 135 10.62 3.96 -5.14
N GLY A 136 10.15 4.99 -5.87
CA GLY A 136 10.95 5.84 -6.73
C GLY A 136 10.49 5.82 -8.19
N GLY A 137 11.41 5.72 -9.13
CA GLY A 137 11.11 5.49 -10.54
C GLY A 137 10.65 4.05 -10.77
N GLU A 138 11.61 3.16 -11.04
CA GLU A 138 11.39 1.72 -10.98
C GLU A 138 12.47 1.09 -10.10
N PRO A 139 12.14 0.68 -8.88
CA PRO A 139 13.13 0.18 -7.93
C PRO A 139 13.83 -1.09 -8.40
N LEU A 140 13.17 -1.94 -9.20
CA LEU A 140 13.73 -3.19 -9.70
C LEU A 140 14.89 -3.01 -10.69
N LEU A 141 15.12 -1.80 -11.22
CA LEU A 141 16.32 -1.49 -12.00
C LEU A 141 17.62 -1.72 -11.20
N HIS A 142 17.54 -1.64 -9.89
CA HIS A 142 18.68 -1.85 -8.98
C HIS A 142 18.41 -2.98 -7.97
N PHE A 143 17.69 -4.01 -8.38
CA PHE A 143 17.29 -5.09 -7.49
C PHE A 143 18.49 -5.74 -6.78
N ASP A 144 19.43 -6.30 -7.50
CA ASP A 144 20.55 -7.06 -6.89
C ASP A 144 21.49 -6.17 -6.09
N LYS A 145 21.81 -4.99 -6.62
CA LYS A 145 22.82 -4.08 -6.00
C LYS A 145 22.30 -3.39 -4.74
N ILE A 146 21.00 -3.10 -4.66
CA ILE A 146 20.44 -2.26 -3.59
C ILE A 146 19.38 -3.03 -2.80
N ILE A 147 18.29 -3.46 -3.46
CA ILE A 147 17.14 -4.07 -2.78
C ILE A 147 17.55 -5.39 -2.11
N ASN A 148 18.19 -6.28 -2.86
CA ASN A 148 18.63 -7.56 -2.35
C ASN A 148 19.70 -7.42 -1.28
N LYS A 149 20.68 -6.51 -1.45
CA LYS A 149 21.75 -6.26 -0.46
C LYS A 149 21.17 -5.76 0.88
N ILE A 150 20.34 -4.71 0.84
CA ILE A 150 19.74 -4.15 2.06
C ILE A 150 18.68 -5.09 2.64
N GLY A 151 17.79 -5.65 1.80
CA GLY A 151 16.74 -6.56 2.22
C GLY A 151 17.27 -7.81 2.90
N SER A 152 18.33 -8.43 2.35
CA SER A 152 19.00 -9.59 2.97
C SER A 152 19.60 -9.25 4.34
N PHE A 153 20.22 -8.09 4.44
CA PHE A 153 20.80 -7.65 5.71
C PHE A 153 19.71 -7.44 6.77
N VAL A 154 18.66 -6.67 6.44
CA VAL A 154 17.57 -6.35 7.39
C VAL A 154 16.82 -7.63 7.76
N SER A 155 16.47 -8.49 6.79
CA SER A 155 15.77 -9.76 7.03
C SER A 155 16.55 -10.65 8.01
N LYS A 156 17.85 -10.84 7.81
CA LYS A 156 18.69 -11.64 8.73
C LYS A 156 18.74 -11.04 10.14
N LYS A 157 18.90 -9.72 10.23
CA LYS A 157 18.97 -9.02 11.52
C LYS A 157 17.66 -9.05 12.28
N THR A 158 16.53 -8.86 11.61
CA THR A 158 15.21 -8.88 12.24
C THR A 158 14.84 -10.28 12.74
N ILE A 159 15.13 -11.33 11.98
CA ILE A 159 14.95 -12.73 12.42
C ILE A 159 15.78 -13.01 13.68
N ALA A 160 17.07 -12.64 13.68
CA ALA A 160 17.98 -12.87 14.81
C ALA A 160 17.56 -12.14 16.09
N ASN A 161 16.89 -10.99 15.97
CA ASN A 161 16.46 -10.16 17.10
C ASN A 161 14.96 -10.28 17.41
N LYS A 162 14.21 -11.18 16.72
CA LYS A 162 12.76 -11.38 16.89
C LYS A 162 11.96 -10.08 16.69
N ILE A 163 12.32 -9.31 15.67
CA ILE A 163 11.69 -8.05 15.27
C ILE A 163 10.79 -8.33 14.07
N ASP A 164 9.57 -7.80 14.07
CA ASP A 164 8.65 -7.92 12.94
C ASP A 164 9.22 -7.24 11.70
N PHE A 165 9.11 -7.88 10.53
CA PHE A 165 9.63 -7.32 9.30
C PHE A 165 8.58 -7.34 8.19
N PHE A 166 8.14 -6.14 7.81
CA PHE A 166 7.22 -5.89 6.71
C PHE A 166 7.99 -5.30 5.54
N HIS A 167 8.19 -6.11 4.51
CA HIS A 167 9.03 -5.76 3.35
C HIS A 167 8.13 -5.58 2.13
N ASN A 168 8.06 -4.34 1.63
CA ASN A 168 7.09 -3.90 0.64
C ASN A 168 7.78 -3.29 -0.58
N ILE A 169 7.18 -3.44 -1.76
CA ILE A 169 7.65 -2.80 -2.99
C ILE A 169 6.50 -2.22 -3.79
N THR A 170 6.66 -0.98 -4.24
CA THR A 170 5.83 -0.38 -5.29
C THR A 170 6.59 -0.43 -6.60
N THR A 171 6.10 -1.18 -7.56
CA THR A 171 6.75 -1.43 -8.85
C THR A 171 5.75 -1.39 -10.01
N ASN A 172 6.24 -1.14 -11.21
CA ASN A 172 5.45 -1.34 -12.40
C ASN A 172 5.27 -2.83 -12.78
N GLY A 173 6.01 -3.74 -12.14
CA GLY A 173 5.89 -5.17 -12.30
C GLY A 173 6.51 -5.77 -13.57
N TYR A 174 7.02 -4.95 -14.50
CA TYR A 174 7.50 -5.42 -15.81
C TYR A 174 8.81 -6.20 -15.72
N LEU A 175 9.72 -5.81 -14.82
CA LEU A 175 11.03 -6.44 -14.67
C LEU A 175 11.03 -7.70 -13.81
N ILE A 176 9.89 -8.05 -13.21
CA ILE A 176 9.75 -9.25 -12.40
C ILE A 176 9.91 -10.47 -13.31
N ASN A 177 10.66 -11.45 -12.84
CA ASN A 177 10.83 -12.77 -13.44
C ASN A 177 11.04 -13.82 -12.34
N ARG A 178 11.05 -15.09 -12.70
CA ARG A 178 11.15 -16.21 -11.72
C ARG A 178 12.42 -16.19 -10.88
N GLU A 179 13.53 -15.71 -11.42
CA GLU A 179 14.79 -15.56 -10.66
C GLU A 179 14.65 -14.46 -9.60
N ILE A 180 14.14 -13.30 -9.98
CA ILE A 180 13.88 -12.18 -9.06
C ILE A 180 12.87 -12.59 -7.99
N ILE A 181 11.79 -13.30 -8.35
CA ILE A 181 10.77 -13.77 -7.40
C ILE A 181 11.40 -14.66 -6.32
N ARG A 182 12.27 -15.60 -6.68
CA ARG A 182 12.96 -16.46 -5.69
C ARG A 182 13.81 -15.63 -4.73
N LYS A 183 14.59 -14.68 -5.27
CA LYS A 183 15.39 -13.77 -4.44
C LYS A 183 14.52 -12.89 -3.55
N MET A 184 13.35 -12.44 -4.02
CA MET A 184 12.39 -11.70 -3.22
C MET A 184 11.85 -12.51 -2.04
N ASP A 185 11.52 -13.78 -2.26
CA ASP A 185 11.07 -14.68 -1.18
C ASP A 185 12.17 -14.94 -0.15
N GLU A 186 13.43 -15.13 -0.58
CA GLU A 186 14.60 -15.29 0.29
C GLU A 186 14.82 -14.09 1.24
N ILE A 187 14.49 -12.87 0.81
CA ILE A 187 14.62 -11.66 1.61
C ILE A 187 13.31 -11.24 2.29
N ASN A 188 12.30 -12.13 2.30
CA ASN A 188 10.98 -11.90 2.87
C ASN A 188 10.23 -10.69 2.25
N LEU A 189 10.47 -10.38 0.96
CA LEU A 189 9.74 -9.36 0.22
C LEU A 189 8.46 -9.98 -0.35
N ARG A 190 7.33 -9.79 0.35
CA ARG A 190 6.06 -10.47 0.06
C ARG A 190 4.90 -9.53 -0.19
N ASN A 191 5.09 -8.23 0.02
CA ASN A 191 4.04 -7.24 -0.17
C ASN A 191 4.33 -6.39 -1.40
N PHE A 192 3.44 -6.45 -2.37
CA PHE A 192 3.60 -5.82 -3.67
C PHE A 192 2.49 -4.81 -3.92
N GLN A 193 2.83 -3.61 -4.32
CA GLN A 193 1.89 -2.69 -4.96
C GLN A 193 2.24 -2.58 -6.44
N ILE A 194 1.39 -3.14 -7.31
CA ILE A 194 1.61 -3.18 -8.76
C ILE A 194 0.53 -2.34 -9.45
N THR A 195 0.94 -1.53 -10.43
CA THR A 195 0.01 -0.60 -11.10
C THR A 195 -0.49 -1.17 -12.43
N LEU A 196 -1.83 -1.25 -12.56
CA LEU A 196 -2.54 -1.55 -13.80
C LEU A 196 -3.52 -0.40 -14.13
N ASP A 197 -3.40 0.20 -15.31
CA ASP A 197 -4.19 1.38 -15.69
C ASP A 197 -5.25 1.05 -16.75
N GLY A 198 -6.34 0.42 -16.32
CA GLY A 198 -7.43 0.01 -17.19
C GLY A 198 -7.16 -1.31 -17.91
N ASN A 199 -7.98 -1.63 -18.93
CA ASN A 199 -7.82 -2.85 -19.74
C ASN A 199 -6.53 -2.85 -20.57
N GLU A 200 -6.19 -3.99 -21.21
CA GLU A 200 -4.96 -4.19 -21.97
C GLU A 200 -4.67 -3.06 -22.96
N LYS A 201 -5.66 -2.67 -23.75
CA LYS A 201 -5.51 -1.63 -24.78
C LYS A 201 -5.13 -0.28 -24.20
N ARG A 202 -5.78 0.11 -23.10
CA ARG A 202 -5.52 1.38 -22.41
C ARG A 202 -4.20 1.34 -21.66
N HIS A 203 -3.96 0.28 -20.90
CA HIS A 203 -2.71 0.12 -20.16
C HIS A 203 -1.50 0.23 -21.09
N ASN A 204 -1.50 -0.52 -22.20
CA ASN A 204 -0.41 -0.50 -23.18
C ASN A 204 -0.22 0.84 -23.87
N LYS A 205 -1.27 1.69 -23.95
CA LYS A 205 -1.16 3.06 -24.47
C LYS A 205 -0.46 3.98 -23.46
N ILE A 206 -0.70 3.78 -22.16
CA ILE A 206 -0.24 4.67 -21.09
C ILE A 206 1.12 4.25 -20.56
N ARG A 207 1.29 2.93 -20.30
CA ARG A 207 2.45 2.35 -19.62
C ARG A 207 3.26 1.48 -20.57
N LYS A 208 4.07 2.15 -21.39
CA LYS A 208 4.93 1.47 -22.36
C LYS A 208 6.34 1.27 -21.81
N HIS A 209 6.91 0.11 -22.11
CA HIS A 209 8.34 -0.13 -22.01
C HIS A 209 8.96 0.06 -23.42
N GLY A 210 9.46 1.26 -23.69
CA GLY A 210 9.76 1.65 -25.09
C GLY A 210 8.50 1.57 -25.95
N GLU A 211 8.54 0.83 -27.06
CA GLU A 211 7.38 0.57 -27.91
C GLU A 211 6.66 -0.75 -27.59
N GLN A 212 7.16 -1.53 -26.61
CA GLN A 212 6.60 -2.84 -26.26
C GLN A 212 5.38 -2.73 -25.35
N PRO A 213 4.35 -3.56 -25.58
CA PRO A 213 3.21 -3.67 -24.67
C PRO A 213 3.66 -4.31 -23.34
N SER A 214 3.10 -3.85 -22.23
CA SER A 214 3.51 -4.29 -20.90
C SER A 214 2.44 -5.09 -20.13
N PHE A 215 1.17 -4.97 -20.50
CA PHE A 215 0.06 -5.53 -19.74
C PHE A 215 0.19 -7.03 -19.49
N LYS A 216 0.30 -7.83 -20.56
CA LYS A 216 0.37 -9.30 -20.44
C LYS A 216 1.59 -9.76 -19.67
N THR A 217 2.73 -9.09 -19.86
CA THR A 217 3.95 -9.37 -19.10
C THR A 217 3.72 -9.16 -17.61
N ILE A 218 3.09 -8.04 -17.23
CA ILE A 218 2.81 -7.73 -15.82
C ILE A 218 1.81 -8.72 -15.22
N ILE A 219 0.73 -9.07 -15.94
CA ILE A 219 -0.24 -10.08 -15.48
C ILE A 219 0.44 -11.43 -15.22
N ASN A 220 1.25 -11.91 -16.18
CA ASN A 220 1.97 -13.17 -16.01
C ASN A 220 2.95 -13.12 -14.83
N ASN A 221 3.62 -12.00 -14.61
CA ASN A 221 4.51 -11.81 -13.48
C ASN A 221 3.74 -11.81 -12.14
N ILE A 222 2.53 -11.24 -12.10
CA ILE A 222 1.64 -11.30 -10.92
C ILE A 222 1.24 -12.75 -10.62
N ILE A 223 0.85 -13.51 -11.66
CA ILE A 223 0.51 -14.93 -11.51
C ILE A 223 1.72 -15.74 -11.03
N ASP A 224 2.91 -15.50 -11.58
CA ASP A 224 4.14 -16.15 -11.12
C ASP A 224 4.47 -15.80 -9.64
N ILE A 225 4.25 -14.57 -9.18
CA ILE A 225 4.38 -14.20 -7.75
C ILE A 225 3.42 -15.03 -6.90
N CYS A 226 2.14 -15.11 -7.27
CA CYS A 226 1.14 -15.89 -6.53
C CYS A 226 1.48 -17.38 -6.44
N ASN A 227 2.13 -17.92 -7.48
CA ASN A 227 2.48 -19.34 -7.54
C ASN A 227 3.80 -19.69 -6.84
N LEU A 228 4.73 -18.74 -6.72
CA LEU A 228 6.10 -19.01 -6.27
C LEU A 228 6.41 -18.46 -4.88
N ILE A 229 5.70 -17.45 -4.40
CA ILE A 229 5.85 -16.89 -3.05
C ILE A 229 4.74 -17.45 -2.15
N ASN A 230 5.11 -17.83 -0.94
CA ASN A 230 4.13 -18.25 0.06
C ASN A 230 3.43 -17.05 0.68
N ASN A 231 2.08 -17.01 0.59
CA ASN A 231 1.24 -15.91 1.10
C ASN A 231 1.68 -14.51 0.63
N PRO A 232 1.79 -14.24 -0.68
CA PRO A 232 2.09 -12.90 -1.15
C PRO A 232 0.87 -12.00 -0.94
N SER A 233 1.12 -10.74 -0.58
CA SER A 233 0.09 -9.69 -0.56
C SER A 233 0.28 -8.81 -1.79
N ILE A 234 -0.71 -8.78 -2.69
CA ILE A 234 -0.67 -7.98 -3.91
C ILE A 234 -1.78 -6.95 -3.90
N ILE A 235 -1.40 -5.69 -3.90
CA ILE A 235 -2.30 -4.55 -4.05
C ILE A 235 -2.22 -4.08 -5.50
N LEU A 236 -3.30 -4.23 -6.24
CA LEU A 236 -3.41 -3.65 -7.57
C LEU A 236 -3.79 -2.17 -7.44
N ARG A 237 -2.88 -1.31 -7.84
CA ARG A 237 -3.12 0.13 -7.91
C ARG A 237 -3.64 0.50 -9.29
N ILE A 238 -4.80 1.14 -9.33
CA ILE A 238 -5.42 1.60 -10.56
C ILE A 238 -5.51 3.12 -10.53
N ASN A 239 -4.83 3.80 -11.46
CA ASN A 239 -5.03 5.23 -11.67
C ASN A 239 -6.16 5.40 -12.69
N TYR A 240 -7.23 6.10 -12.31
CA TYR A 240 -8.42 6.22 -13.14
C TYR A 240 -8.89 7.67 -13.31
N ASP A 241 -9.56 7.91 -14.39
CA ASP A 241 -10.36 9.09 -14.68
C ASP A 241 -11.79 8.67 -15.09
N LYS A 242 -12.65 9.61 -15.45
CA LYS A 242 -14.02 9.30 -15.91
C LYS A 242 -14.06 8.34 -17.12
N LYS A 243 -12.99 8.27 -17.93
CA LYS A 243 -12.91 7.37 -19.10
C LYS A 243 -12.42 5.99 -18.73
N THR A 244 -11.51 5.88 -17.75
CA THR A 244 -10.92 4.62 -17.29
C THR A 244 -11.80 3.85 -16.32
N LEU A 245 -12.71 4.55 -15.62
CA LEU A 245 -13.54 3.93 -14.58
C LEU A 245 -14.33 2.71 -15.09
N LYS A 246 -14.82 2.78 -16.32
CA LYS A 246 -15.56 1.68 -16.94
C LYS A 246 -14.70 0.48 -17.37
N ASP A 247 -13.38 0.65 -17.44
CA ASP A 247 -12.45 -0.41 -17.83
C ASP A 247 -11.92 -1.18 -16.60
N ILE A 248 -12.34 -0.82 -15.38
CA ILE A 248 -11.86 -1.45 -14.13
C ILE A 248 -12.41 -2.87 -14.01
N SER A 249 -13.66 -3.11 -14.40
CA SER A 249 -14.25 -4.45 -14.42
C SER A 249 -13.42 -5.44 -15.24
N ASP A 250 -12.91 -4.99 -16.39
CA ASP A 250 -12.10 -5.84 -17.27
C ASP A 250 -10.79 -6.33 -16.57
N ILE A 251 -10.26 -5.57 -15.59
CA ILE A 251 -9.08 -5.98 -14.83
C ILE A 251 -9.44 -7.09 -13.84
N ILE A 252 -10.61 -7.00 -13.20
CA ILE A 252 -11.06 -7.98 -12.21
C ILE A 252 -11.22 -9.36 -12.86
N ASP A 253 -11.62 -9.41 -14.12
CA ASP A 253 -11.84 -10.65 -14.86
C ASP A 253 -10.54 -11.44 -15.14
N TYR A 254 -9.36 -10.86 -14.89
CA TYR A 254 -8.06 -11.54 -15.00
C TYR A 254 -7.64 -12.29 -13.72
N PHE A 255 -8.30 -12.04 -12.59
CA PHE A 255 -7.97 -12.57 -11.26
C PHE A 255 -9.15 -13.27 -10.58
#